data_d6f80e72f066916eb46a23165f1f1854
#
_entry.id   d6f80e72f066916eb46a23165f1f1854
#
_cell.length_a   1.000
_cell.length_b   1.000
_cell.length_c   1.000
_cell.angle_alpha   90.00
_cell.angle_beta   90.00
_cell.angle_gamma   90.00
#
_symmetry.space_group_name_H-M   'P 1'
#
loop_
_entity.id
_entity.type
_entity.pdbx_description
1 polymer ?
#
loop_
_entity_poly.entity_id
_entity_poly.type
_entity_poly.pdbx_seq_one_letter_code
_entity_poly.pdbx_strand_id
1 'polypeptide(L)'
;RVKMHAAGLEDLIGRMEKHIQLRLVETMDVSDAGAIGSIMEELKDSELTLAGVAGRMETMKGTDPIDPEWFRRVTGLLTDLKQLLWKYTDGTTGSGRSRMGMLNSTGCTSVWGSTYPFNPYPFPWANHLFQDSASVAMGIFEGHMSKMADGFRTIRLTEAELAGKLPAEDDDFYRYFSWEQFTDEEWHLCPPVVALGGDGAMFDIGFQNLSRMMM
;
A
#
# COMPACT_ATOMS: atom_id res chain seq x y z
N ARG A 1 -14.01 -7.64 -4.83
CA ARG A 1 -13.02 -6.66 -5.34
C ARG A 1 -11.66 -6.83 -4.67
N VAL A 2 -11.54 -6.75 -3.33
CA VAL A 2 -10.26 -6.88 -2.61
C VAL A 2 -9.52 -8.18 -2.96
N LYS A 3 -10.21 -9.33 -2.98
CA LYS A 3 -9.60 -10.61 -3.39
C LYS A 3 -9.13 -10.62 -4.85
N MET A 4 -9.88 -9.98 -5.74
CA MET A 4 -9.47 -9.85 -7.15
C MET A 4 -8.26 -8.94 -7.30
N HIS A 5 -8.21 -7.86 -6.50
CA HIS A 5 -7.07 -6.96 -6.47
C HIS A 5 -5.81 -7.67 -5.94
N ALA A 6 -5.93 -8.45 -4.87
CA ALA A 6 -4.83 -9.26 -4.35
C ALA A 6 -4.31 -10.27 -5.39
N ALA A 7 -5.19 -10.97 -6.11
CA ALA A 7 -4.79 -11.85 -7.20
C ALA A 7 -4.10 -11.08 -8.36
N GLY A 8 -4.55 -9.87 -8.67
CA GLY A 8 -3.88 -8.99 -9.63
C GLY A 8 -2.47 -8.57 -9.18
N LEU A 9 -2.29 -8.33 -7.88
CA LEU A 9 -0.97 -8.03 -7.31
C LEU A 9 -0.04 -9.25 -7.38
N GLU A 10 -0.53 -10.47 -7.11
CA GLU A 10 0.23 -11.71 -7.26
C GLU A 10 0.71 -11.90 -8.70
N ASP A 11 -0.16 -11.69 -9.69
CA ASP A 11 0.21 -11.73 -11.12
C ASP A 11 1.27 -10.69 -11.46
N LEU A 12 1.09 -9.45 -11.00
CA LEU A 12 2.02 -8.35 -11.25
C LEU A 12 3.39 -8.62 -10.64
N ILE A 13 3.44 -9.17 -9.43
CA ILE A 13 4.68 -9.62 -8.76
C ILE A 13 5.37 -10.68 -9.62
N GLY A 14 4.65 -11.71 -10.06
CA GLY A 14 5.21 -12.78 -10.90
C GLY A 14 5.74 -12.25 -12.23
N ARG A 15 5.05 -11.31 -12.87
CA ARG A 15 5.53 -10.64 -14.08
C ARG A 15 6.79 -9.82 -13.84
N MET A 16 6.88 -9.11 -12.72
CA MET A 16 8.05 -8.32 -12.35
C MET A 16 9.25 -9.21 -12.03
N GLU A 17 9.06 -10.30 -11.29
CA GLU A 17 10.11 -11.30 -11.03
C GLU A 17 10.66 -11.88 -12.34
N LYS A 18 9.77 -12.25 -13.25
CA LYS A 18 10.17 -12.76 -14.57
C LYS A 18 10.91 -11.70 -15.40
N HIS A 19 10.47 -10.44 -15.36
CA HIS A 19 11.14 -9.34 -16.07
C HIS A 19 12.57 -9.15 -15.55
N ILE A 20 12.78 -9.15 -14.25
CA ILE A 20 14.11 -9.06 -13.62
C ILE A 20 14.95 -10.26 -14.04
N GLN A 21 14.40 -11.48 -13.96
CA GLN A 21 15.11 -12.71 -14.34
C GLN A 21 15.58 -12.68 -15.80
N LEU A 22 14.70 -12.30 -16.72
CA LEU A 22 15.07 -12.23 -18.14
C LEU A 22 16.19 -11.22 -18.39
N ARG A 23 16.11 -10.05 -17.75
CA ARG A 23 17.13 -9.02 -17.89
C ARG A 23 18.47 -9.45 -17.29
N LEU A 24 18.46 -10.18 -16.16
CA LEU A 24 19.66 -10.77 -15.57
C LEU A 24 20.30 -11.81 -16.52
N VAL A 25 19.50 -12.68 -17.10
CA VAL A 25 19.98 -13.69 -18.06
C VAL A 25 20.57 -13.05 -19.34
N GLU A 26 19.99 -11.96 -19.83
CA GLU A 26 20.48 -11.25 -21.01
C GLU A 26 21.84 -10.55 -20.78
N THR A 27 22.09 -10.10 -19.56
CA THR A 27 23.28 -9.30 -19.21
C THR A 27 24.43 -10.10 -18.60
N MET A 28 24.15 -11.30 -18.10
CA MET A 28 25.13 -12.17 -17.45
C MET A 28 25.62 -13.27 -18.39
N ASP A 29 26.90 -13.63 -18.26
CA ASP A 29 27.44 -14.76 -19.00
C ASP A 29 26.79 -16.07 -18.51
N VAL A 30 26.40 -16.94 -19.45
CA VAL A 30 25.67 -18.20 -19.18
C VAL A 30 26.44 -19.16 -18.24
N SER A 31 27.73 -18.93 -18.04
CA SER A 31 28.57 -19.67 -17.08
C SER A 31 28.17 -19.43 -15.61
N ASP A 32 27.42 -18.36 -15.29
CA ASP A 32 27.03 -17.96 -13.94
C ASP A 32 25.57 -18.30 -13.59
N ALA A 33 24.98 -19.33 -14.21
CA ALA A 33 23.60 -19.77 -13.96
C ALA A 33 23.30 -20.03 -12.46
N GLY A 34 24.31 -20.44 -11.68
CA GLY A 34 24.19 -20.61 -10.23
C GLY A 34 24.01 -19.30 -9.47
N ALA A 35 24.64 -18.22 -9.93
CA ALA A 35 24.52 -16.90 -9.33
C ALA A 35 23.14 -16.27 -9.63
N ILE A 36 22.63 -16.46 -10.85
CA ILE A 36 21.27 -16.03 -11.22
C ILE A 36 20.24 -16.77 -10.35
N GLY A 37 20.39 -18.08 -10.17
CA GLY A 37 19.51 -18.88 -9.32
C GLY A 37 19.48 -18.39 -7.88
N SER A 38 20.63 -18.06 -7.29
CA SER A 38 20.72 -17.56 -5.92
C SER A 38 20.09 -16.16 -5.76
N ILE A 39 20.27 -15.26 -6.73
CA ILE A 39 19.62 -13.94 -6.74
C ILE A 39 18.10 -14.09 -6.82
N MET A 40 17.62 -14.99 -7.69
CA MET A 40 16.18 -15.21 -7.85
C MET A 40 15.56 -15.85 -6.61
N GLU A 41 16.28 -16.69 -5.89
CA GLU A 41 15.81 -17.29 -4.64
C GLU A 41 15.75 -16.25 -3.52
N GLU A 42 16.73 -15.35 -3.45
CA GLU A 42 16.69 -14.21 -2.54
C GLU A 42 15.57 -13.21 -2.88
N LEU A 43 15.28 -12.98 -4.17
CA LEU A 43 14.17 -12.14 -4.61
C LEU A 43 12.80 -12.70 -4.20
N LYS A 44 12.69 -13.99 -3.90
CA LYS A 44 11.48 -14.61 -3.36
C LYS A 44 11.30 -14.35 -1.87
N ASP A 45 12.38 -14.09 -1.14
CA ASP A 45 12.32 -13.80 0.28
C ASP A 45 11.90 -12.35 0.52
N SER A 46 10.92 -12.13 1.39
CA SER A 46 10.38 -10.81 1.72
C SER A 46 11.32 -9.92 2.55
N GLU A 47 12.44 -10.49 3.03
CA GLU A 47 13.44 -9.78 3.85
C GLU A 47 14.65 -9.27 3.05
N LEU A 48 14.53 -9.12 1.75
CA LEU A 48 15.61 -8.68 0.88
C LEU A 48 16.14 -7.31 1.29
N THR A 49 17.32 -7.28 1.88
CA THR A 49 18.04 -6.04 2.10
C THR A 49 18.79 -5.65 0.83
N LEU A 50 18.45 -4.48 0.27
CA LEU A 50 19.13 -3.87 -0.89
C LEU A 50 20.68 -3.92 -0.78
N ALA A 51 21.22 -3.90 0.44
CA ALA A 51 22.66 -4.00 0.71
C ALA A 51 23.25 -5.38 0.39
N GLY A 52 22.51 -6.47 0.62
CA GLY A 52 22.98 -7.83 0.33
C GLY A 52 23.09 -8.10 -1.16
N VAL A 53 22.14 -7.59 -1.94
CA VAL A 53 22.12 -7.75 -3.40
C VAL A 53 23.16 -6.84 -4.07
N ALA A 54 23.29 -5.59 -3.62
CA ALA A 54 24.27 -4.64 -4.17
C ALA A 54 25.73 -5.14 -3.96
N GLY A 55 26.03 -5.72 -2.79
CA GLY A 55 27.37 -6.27 -2.52
C GLY A 55 27.76 -7.46 -3.41
N ARG A 56 26.79 -8.24 -3.89
CA ARG A 56 27.04 -9.34 -4.83
C ARG A 56 27.17 -8.87 -6.28
N MET A 57 26.47 -7.80 -6.67
CA MET A 57 26.62 -7.22 -8.00
C MET A 57 28.02 -6.67 -8.28
N GLU A 58 28.72 -6.18 -7.25
CA GLU A 58 30.12 -5.73 -7.37
C GLU A 58 31.08 -6.89 -7.68
N THR A 59 30.71 -8.12 -7.34
CA THR A 59 31.53 -9.31 -7.60
C THR A 59 31.24 -9.98 -8.95
N MET A 60 30.18 -9.57 -9.66
CA MET A 60 29.78 -10.15 -10.93
C MET A 60 30.49 -9.46 -12.09
N LYS A 61 31.44 -10.14 -12.71
CA LYS A 61 32.15 -9.71 -13.92
C LYS A 61 31.41 -10.21 -15.17
N GLY A 62 30.47 -9.43 -15.67
CA GLY A 62 29.81 -9.66 -16.98
C GLY A 62 30.35 -8.71 -18.05
N THR A 63 30.14 -9.03 -19.33
CA THR A 63 30.54 -8.23 -20.50
C THR A 63 29.71 -6.94 -20.65
N ASP A 64 28.56 -6.89 -20.00
CA ASP A 64 27.71 -5.68 -19.93
C ASP A 64 27.15 -5.55 -18.52
N PRO A 65 27.67 -4.65 -17.68
CA PRO A 65 27.26 -4.55 -16.29
C PRO A 65 25.79 -4.13 -16.21
N ILE A 66 25.03 -4.84 -15.37
CA ILE A 66 23.65 -4.45 -15.05
C ILE A 66 23.68 -3.03 -14.50
N ASP A 67 22.83 -2.16 -15.03
CA ASP A 67 22.68 -0.81 -14.51
C ASP A 67 22.23 -0.88 -13.02
N PRO A 68 23.07 -0.42 -12.07
CA PRO A 68 22.75 -0.50 -10.65
C PRO A 68 21.53 0.34 -10.26
N GLU A 69 21.26 1.43 -11.00
CA GLU A 69 20.10 2.29 -10.74
C GLU A 69 18.81 1.59 -11.15
N TRP A 70 18.82 0.98 -12.35
CA TRP A 70 17.70 0.15 -12.79
C TRP A 70 17.43 -0.98 -11.80
N PHE A 71 18.46 -1.72 -11.40
CA PHE A 71 18.29 -2.86 -10.50
C PHE A 71 17.75 -2.44 -9.14
N ARG A 72 18.26 -1.35 -8.55
CA ARG A 72 17.74 -0.80 -7.29
C ARG A 72 16.26 -0.41 -7.42
N ARG A 73 15.88 0.21 -8.54
CA ARG A 73 14.51 0.63 -8.80
C ARG A 73 13.58 -0.58 -8.89
N VAL A 74 13.90 -1.58 -9.71
CA VAL A 74 13.00 -2.72 -9.92
C VAL A 74 12.89 -3.62 -8.68
N THR A 75 13.96 -3.78 -7.92
CA THR A 75 13.92 -4.50 -6.65
C THR A 75 13.15 -3.73 -5.57
N GLY A 76 13.25 -2.41 -5.56
CA GLY A 76 12.43 -1.54 -4.72
C GLY A 76 10.94 -1.71 -5.02
N LEU A 77 10.55 -1.58 -6.29
CA LEU A 77 9.16 -1.79 -6.73
C LEU A 77 8.64 -3.19 -6.37
N LEU A 78 9.45 -4.22 -6.58
CA LEU A 78 9.07 -5.60 -6.21
C LEU A 78 8.85 -5.75 -4.70
N THR A 79 9.71 -5.16 -3.89
CA THR A 79 9.58 -5.17 -2.42
C THR A 79 8.30 -4.45 -1.98
N ASP A 80 8.03 -3.27 -2.55
CA ASP A 80 6.83 -2.49 -2.25
C ASP A 80 5.55 -3.22 -2.66
N LEU A 81 5.55 -3.91 -3.81
CA LEU A 81 4.43 -4.75 -4.24
C LEU A 81 4.17 -5.91 -3.28
N LYS A 82 5.23 -6.61 -2.83
CA LYS A 82 5.10 -7.70 -1.85
C LYS A 82 4.57 -7.20 -0.51
N GLN A 83 5.04 -6.06 -0.04
CA GLN A 83 4.50 -5.43 1.16
C GLN A 83 3.03 -5.01 0.97
N LEU A 84 2.69 -4.50 -0.21
CA LEU A 84 1.31 -4.15 -0.53
C LEU A 84 0.41 -5.38 -0.52
N LEU A 85 0.82 -6.47 -1.17
CA LEU A 85 0.10 -7.75 -1.16
C LEU A 85 -0.11 -8.25 0.27
N TRP A 86 0.95 -8.27 1.08
CA TRP A 86 0.85 -8.68 2.48
C TRP A 86 -0.17 -7.85 3.27
N LYS A 87 -0.25 -6.52 3.04
CA LYS A 87 -1.27 -5.67 3.67
C LYS A 87 -2.69 -6.07 3.28
N TYR A 88 -2.90 -6.59 2.07
CA TYR A 88 -4.21 -7.02 1.60
C TYR A 88 -4.60 -8.42 2.07
N THR A 89 -3.63 -9.34 2.19
CA THR A 89 -3.87 -10.76 2.49
C THR A 89 -3.79 -11.07 3.98
N ASP A 90 -2.75 -10.60 4.65
CA ASP A 90 -2.43 -10.93 6.03
C ASP A 90 -2.54 -9.71 6.95
N GLY A 91 -1.73 -8.68 6.69
CA GLY A 91 -1.65 -7.50 7.53
C GLY A 91 -1.17 -7.84 8.95
N THR A 92 -1.19 -6.85 9.83
CA THR A 92 -0.72 -7.02 11.23
C THR A 92 -1.63 -7.91 12.08
N THR A 93 -2.86 -8.14 11.65
CA THR A 93 -3.86 -8.93 12.39
C THR A 93 -4.05 -10.34 11.84
N GLY A 94 -3.36 -10.72 10.77
CA GLY A 94 -3.56 -11.98 10.06
C GLY A 94 -4.91 -12.08 9.32
N SER A 95 -5.63 -10.97 9.18
CA SER A 95 -6.95 -10.92 8.55
C SER A 95 -6.99 -10.06 7.29
N GLY A 96 -5.83 -9.57 6.90
CA GLY A 96 -5.68 -8.64 5.80
C GLY A 96 -6.26 -7.27 6.11
N ARG A 97 -6.57 -6.56 5.06
CA ARG A 97 -7.05 -5.19 5.15
C ARG A 97 -8.49 -5.11 5.63
N SER A 98 -8.74 -4.22 6.58
CA SER A 98 -10.09 -3.93 7.04
C SER A 98 -10.99 -3.39 5.93
N ARG A 99 -12.27 -3.76 6.00
CA ARG A 99 -13.28 -3.31 5.02
C ARG A 99 -13.83 -1.92 5.30
N MET A 100 -13.72 -1.46 6.54
CA MET A 100 -14.15 -0.14 6.99
C MET A 100 -13.49 0.20 8.32
N GLY A 101 -13.53 1.48 8.70
CA GLY A 101 -13.25 1.96 10.05
C GLY A 101 -14.48 2.59 10.66
N MET A 102 -14.59 2.57 11.97
CA MET A 102 -15.69 3.20 12.69
C MET A 102 -15.16 4.03 13.85
N LEU A 103 -15.70 5.24 13.98
CA LEU A 103 -15.48 6.10 15.13
C LEU A 103 -16.82 6.43 15.78
N ASN A 104 -16.83 6.47 17.10
CA ASN A 104 -18.00 6.85 17.88
C ASN A 104 -17.69 8.04 18.78
N SER A 105 -18.53 9.03 18.76
CA SER A 105 -18.52 10.11 19.75
C SER A 105 -19.17 9.63 21.03
N THR A 106 -18.53 9.93 22.17
CA THR A 106 -19.03 9.57 23.50
C THR A 106 -20.42 10.16 23.75
N GLY A 107 -21.28 9.38 24.35
CA GLY A 107 -22.66 9.73 24.70
C GLY A 107 -23.51 8.45 24.79
N CYS A 108 -24.82 8.57 24.55
CA CYS A 108 -25.73 7.42 24.55
C CYS A 108 -25.32 6.35 23.52
N THR A 109 -24.70 6.75 22.43
CA THR A 109 -24.16 5.82 21.41
C THR A 109 -23.07 4.90 21.95
N SER A 110 -22.35 5.30 22.99
CA SER A 110 -21.33 4.44 23.62
C SER A 110 -21.94 3.25 24.37
N VAL A 111 -23.21 3.32 24.72
CA VAL A 111 -23.92 2.24 25.41
C VAL A 111 -24.23 1.10 24.43
N TRP A 112 -24.84 1.39 23.31
CA TRP A 112 -25.20 0.38 22.30
C TRP A 112 -24.07 0.09 21.32
N GLY A 113 -23.21 1.08 21.04
CA GLY A 113 -22.10 0.98 20.09
C GLY A 113 -20.85 0.35 20.68
N SER A 114 -20.86 0.00 21.96
CA SER A 114 -19.74 -0.50 22.76
C SER A 114 -18.81 0.60 23.28
N THR A 115 -18.08 0.28 24.34
CA THR A 115 -17.18 1.20 25.06
C THR A 115 -15.79 0.56 25.17
N TYR A 116 -14.75 1.38 24.98
CA TYR A 116 -13.37 0.94 25.16
C TYR A 116 -13.17 0.22 26.52
N PRO A 117 -12.40 -0.88 26.56
CA PRO A 117 -11.55 -1.42 25.50
C PRO A 117 -12.25 -2.48 24.62
N PHE A 118 -13.53 -2.59 24.67
CA PHE A 118 -14.29 -3.65 24.04
C PHE A 118 -14.61 -3.34 22.59
N ASN A 119 -14.02 -4.06 21.65
CA ASN A 119 -14.37 -3.97 20.23
C ASN A 119 -15.12 -5.23 19.77
N PRO A 120 -16.45 -5.18 19.62
CA PRO A 120 -17.24 -6.31 19.15
C PRO A 120 -17.26 -6.42 17.60
N TYR A 121 -16.61 -5.51 16.89
CA TYR A 121 -16.68 -5.41 15.43
C TYR A 121 -15.50 -6.11 14.75
N PRO A 122 -15.70 -6.68 13.56
CA PRO A 122 -14.62 -7.30 12.78
C PRO A 122 -13.78 -6.26 12.01
N PHE A 123 -13.72 -5.01 12.47
CA PHE A 123 -12.98 -3.91 11.86
C PHE A 123 -12.50 -2.94 12.95
N PRO A 124 -11.53 -2.05 12.65
CA PRO A 124 -11.06 -1.05 13.58
C PRO A 124 -12.19 -0.13 14.06
N TRP A 125 -12.25 0.05 15.37
CA TRP A 125 -13.22 0.90 16.04
C TRP A 125 -12.52 1.76 17.08
N ALA A 126 -12.91 3.02 17.17
CA ALA A 126 -12.46 3.94 18.21
C ALA A 126 -13.63 4.72 18.80
N ASN A 127 -13.56 4.99 20.09
CA ASN A 127 -14.52 5.83 20.79
C ASN A 127 -13.81 7.09 21.27
N HIS A 128 -14.24 8.25 20.78
CA HIS A 128 -13.62 9.52 21.11
C HIS A 128 -14.42 10.30 22.16
N LEU A 129 -13.71 10.93 23.10
CA LEU A 129 -14.33 11.50 24.30
C LEU A 129 -14.91 12.91 24.11
N PHE A 130 -14.56 13.61 23.06
CA PHE A 130 -14.81 15.05 22.89
C PHE A 130 -15.83 15.41 21.78
N GLN A 131 -16.70 14.49 21.39
CA GLN A 131 -17.70 14.67 20.32
C GLN A 131 -17.12 15.23 19.00
N ASP A 132 -15.89 14.90 18.69
CA ASP A 132 -15.18 15.31 17.48
C ASP A 132 -14.91 14.14 16.51
N SER A 133 -15.67 13.06 16.63
CA SER A 133 -15.50 11.86 15.79
C SER A 133 -15.56 12.17 14.29
N ALA A 134 -16.34 13.17 13.86
CA ALA A 134 -16.37 13.60 12.46
C ALA A 134 -14.99 14.12 11.99
N SER A 135 -14.36 15.03 12.76
CA SER A 135 -13.03 15.55 12.42
C SER A 135 -11.95 14.48 12.48
N VAL A 136 -12.01 13.59 13.48
CA VAL A 136 -11.08 12.47 13.59
C VAL A 136 -11.25 11.50 12.42
N ALA A 137 -12.50 11.23 12.00
CA ALA A 137 -12.78 10.39 10.83
C ALA A 137 -12.20 10.98 9.55
N MET A 138 -12.27 12.30 9.36
CA MET A 138 -11.64 12.99 8.23
C MET A 138 -10.13 12.79 8.23
N GLY A 139 -9.46 13.02 9.35
CA GLY A 139 -8.01 12.85 9.45
C GLY A 139 -7.56 11.40 9.23
N ILE A 140 -8.29 10.41 9.76
CA ILE A 140 -8.02 9.00 9.51
C ILE A 140 -8.25 8.65 8.04
N PHE A 141 -9.33 9.14 7.45
CA PHE A 141 -9.62 8.92 6.03
C PHE A 141 -8.51 9.49 5.15
N GLU A 142 -8.12 10.75 5.36
CA GLU A 142 -7.06 11.40 4.58
C GLU A 142 -5.71 10.68 4.70
N GLY A 143 -5.29 10.34 5.93
CA GLY A 143 -4.07 9.57 6.16
C GLY A 143 -4.12 8.19 5.52
N HIS A 144 -5.30 7.56 5.49
CA HIS A 144 -5.52 6.29 4.83
C HIS A 144 -5.44 6.42 3.31
N MET A 145 -6.07 7.45 2.74
CA MET A 145 -6.02 7.73 1.30
C MET A 145 -4.61 8.03 0.80
N SER A 146 -3.81 8.72 1.60
CA SER A 146 -2.38 8.93 1.31
C SER A 146 -1.63 7.59 1.19
N LYS A 147 -1.87 6.65 2.13
CA LYS A 147 -1.27 5.30 2.07
C LYS A 147 -1.77 4.46 0.89
N MET A 148 -3.03 4.67 0.48
CA MET A 148 -3.57 4.05 -0.72
C MET A 148 -2.89 4.59 -1.98
N ALA A 149 -2.65 5.91 -2.04
CA ALA A 149 -1.97 6.54 -3.15
C ALA A 149 -0.56 5.98 -3.32
N ASP A 150 0.22 5.78 -2.24
CA ASP A 150 1.52 5.12 -2.30
C ASP A 150 1.42 3.74 -2.98
N GLY A 151 0.42 2.94 -2.60
CA GLY A 151 0.20 1.60 -3.17
C GLY A 151 -0.17 1.63 -4.66
N PHE A 152 -1.12 2.48 -5.06
CA PHE A 152 -1.51 2.60 -6.47
C PHE A 152 -0.40 3.19 -7.34
N ARG A 153 0.36 4.14 -6.81
CA ARG A 153 1.56 4.65 -7.47
C ARG A 153 2.57 3.54 -7.74
N THR A 154 2.83 2.67 -6.77
CA THR A 154 3.73 1.52 -6.94
C THR A 154 3.25 0.58 -8.06
N ILE A 155 1.96 0.26 -8.11
CA ILE A 155 1.36 -0.56 -9.16
C ILE A 155 1.57 0.08 -10.54
N ARG A 156 1.22 1.36 -10.68
CA ARG A 156 1.34 2.08 -11.97
C ARG A 156 2.79 2.19 -12.43
N LEU A 157 3.73 2.48 -11.52
CA LEU A 157 5.16 2.51 -11.85
C LEU A 157 5.69 1.14 -12.28
N THR A 158 5.22 0.07 -11.64
CA THR A 158 5.59 -1.31 -12.03
C THR A 158 5.05 -1.65 -13.42
N GLU A 159 3.80 -1.32 -13.72
CA GLU A 159 3.22 -1.53 -15.04
C GLU A 159 3.95 -0.71 -16.12
N ALA A 160 4.34 0.52 -15.80
CA ALA A 160 5.12 1.37 -16.69
C ALA A 160 6.52 0.80 -16.96
N GLU A 161 7.19 0.27 -15.93
CA GLU A 161 8.48 -0.43 -16.08
C GLU A 161 8.35 -1.64 -17.02
N LEU A 162 7.35 -2.51 -16.76
CA LEU A 162 7.09 -3.69 -17.59
C LEU A 162 6.74 -3.36 -19.03
N ALA A 163 6.14 -2.19 -19.27
CA ALA A 163 5.82 -1.68 -20.60
C ALA A 163 6.99 -0.95 -21.29
N GLY A 164 8.14 -0.77 -20.60
CA GLY A 164 9.25 0.04 -21.10
C GLY A 164 8.93 1.52 -21.26
N LYS A 165 7.97 2.04 -20.48
CA LYS A 165 7.45 3.41 -20.53
C LYS A 165 7.57 4.11 -19.17
N LEU A 166 8.66 3.85 -18.46
CA LEU A 166 8.87 4.46 -17.17
C LEU A 166 8.88 5.98 -17.27
N PRO A 167 8.12 6.71 -16.46
CA PRO A 167 8.17 8.16 -16.41
C PRO A 167 9.54 8.65 -15.91
N ALA A 168 9.89 9.89 -16.23
CA ALA A 168 11.06 10.53 -15.66
C ALA A 168 10.93 10.65 -14.13
N GLU A 169 12.07 10.67 -13.41
CA GLU A 169 12.06 10.77 -11.93
C GLU A 169 11.40 12.06 -11.42
N ASP A 170 11.43 13.11 -12.21
CA ASP A 170 10.84 14.42 -11.94
C ASP A 170 9.43 14.59 -12.53
N ASP A 171 8.80 13.51 -13.01
CA ASP A 171 7.42 13.56 -13.49
C ASP A 171 6.48 13.97 -12.34
N ASP A 172 5.96 15.18 -12.45
CA ASP A 172 5.10 15.80 -11.42
C ASP A 172 3.83 14.97 -11.14
N PHE A 173 3.31 14.25 -12.13
CA PHE A 173 2.15 13.38 -11.93
C PHE A 173 2.44 12.28 -10.91
N TYR A 174 3.58 11.62 -11.00
CA TYR A 174 3.95 10.55 -10.05
C TYR A 174 4.53 11.10 -8.75
N ARG A 175 5.18 12.26 -8.79
CA ARG A 175 5.75 12.91 -7.61
C ARG A 175 4.66 13.39 -6.66
N TYR A 176 3.57 13.94 -7.19
CA TYR A 176 2.45 14.48 -6.41
C TYR A 176 1.19 13.60 -6.51
N PHE A 177 1.37 12.31 -6.83
CA PHE A 177 0.26 11.38 -6.95
C PHE A 177 -0.51 11.27 -5.63
N SER A 178 -1.78 11.60 -5.67
CA SER A 178 -2.70 11.60 -4.54
C SER A 178 -4.02 10.94 -4.91
N TRP A 179 -4.93 10.87 -3.96
CA TRP A 179 -6.26 10.31 -4.17
C TRP A 179 -7.12 11.07 -5.21
N GLU A 180 -6.76 12.31 -5.55
CA GLU A 180 -7.42 13.07 -6.61
C GLU A 180 -7.24 12.46 -8.02
N GLN A 181 -6.19 11.67 -8.21
CA GLN A 181 -5.89 10.99 -9.46
C GLN A 181 -6.34 9.52 -9.49
N PHE A 182 -7.12 9.07 -8.51
CA PHE A 182 -7.61 7.69 -8.48
C PHE A 182 -8.64 7.46 -9.59
N THR A 183 -8.56 6.27 -10.19
CA THR A 183 -9.62 5.76 -11.06
C THR A 183 -10.83 5.31 -10.23
N ASP A 184 -11.96 5.10 -10.89
CA ASP A 184 -13.17 4.58 -10.23
C ASP A 184 -12.93 3.20 -9.60
N GLU A 185 -12.11 2.34 -10.23
CA GLU A 185 -11.75 1.04 -9.69
C GLU A 185 -10.90 1.18 -8.42
N GLU A 186 -9.93 2.09 -8.40
CA GLU A 186 -9.10 2.39 -7.24
C GLU A 186 -9.94 2.95 -6.08
N TRP A 187 -10.85 3.87 -6.37
CA TRP A 187 -11.81 4.39 -5.39
C TRP A 187 -12.64 3.28 -4.75
N HIS A 188 -13.07 2.30 -5.53
CA HIS A 188 -13.84 1.17 -5.02
C HIS A 188 -13.04 0.22 -4.10
N LEU A 189 -11.72 0.36 -4.05
CA LEU A 189 -10.85 -0.36 -3.12
C LEU A 189 -10.64 0.39 -1.80
N CYS A 190 -11.00 1.67 -1.73
CA CYS A 190 -10.83 2.47 -0.53
C CYS A 190 -11.90 2.14 0.52
N PRO A 191 -11.52 1.75 1.76
CA PRO A 191 -12.48 1.46 2.80
C PRO A 191 -13.08 2.75 3.35
N PRO A 192 -14.40 2.81 3.55
CA PRO A 192 -15.03 3.94 4.19
C PRO A 192 -14.64 4.04 5.68
N VAL A 193 -14.63 5.27 6.19
CA VAL A 193 -14.57 5.56 7.61
C VAL A 193 -15.91 6.15 8.03
N VAL A 194 -16.55 5.54 9.03
CA VAL A 194 -17.89 5.94 9.49
C VAL A 194 -17.78 6.59 10.87
N ALA A 195 -18.24 7.83 10.98
CA ALA A 195 -18.38 8.53 12.25
C ALA A 195 -19.82 8.40 12.76
N LEU A 196 -19.97 7.95 14.00
CA LEU A 196 -21.26 7.80 14.69
C LEU A 196 -21.31 8.76 15.89
N GLY A 197 -22.50 9.27 16.15
CA GLY A 197 -22.78 10.08 17.33
C GLY A 197 -24.27 10.27 17.50
N GLY A 198 -24.69 10.52 18.74
CA GLY A 198 -26.06 10.94 19.03
C GLY A 198 -26.31 12.39 18.58
N ASP A 199 -27.53 12.86 18.78
CA ASP A 199 -27.95 14.22 18.47
C ASP A 199 -27.07 15.28 19.17
N GLY A 200 -26.81 15.15 20.46
CA GLY A 200 -25.93 16.04 21.20
C GLY A 200 -24.48 16.06 20.66
N ALA A 201 -23.99 14.89 20.23
CA ALA A 201 -22.63 14.78 19.69
C ALA A 201 -22.50 15.34 18.27
N MET A 202 -23.56 15.35 17.46
CA MET A 202 -23.49 15.75 16.06
C MET A 202 -24.15 17.11 15.80
N PHE A 203 -25.27 17.44 16.46
CA PHE A 203 -26.05 18.64 16.20
C PHE A 203 -25.99 19.72 17.29
N ASP A 204 -25.31 19.43 18.40
CA ASP A 204 -25.11 20.37 19.49
C ASP A 204 -23.61 20.63 19.69
N ILE A 205 -22.94 19.93 20.61
CA ILE A 205 -21.51 20.13 20.90
C ILE A 205 -20.63 19.84 19.68
N GLY A 206 -20.95 18.80 18.91
CA GLY A 206 -20.18 18.37 17.74
C GLY A 206 -20.58 19.03 16.42
N PHE A 207 -21.57 19.92 16.41
CA PHE A 207 -22.11 20.50 15.16
C PHE A 207 -21.06 21.20 14.31
N GLN A 208 -20.14 21.94 14.92
CA GLN A 208 -19.05 22.61 14.21
C GLN A 208 -18.12 21.62 13.48
N ASN A 209 -17.90 20.44 14.03
CA ASN A 209 -17.07 19.40 13.43
C ASN A 209 -17.81 18.75 12.26
N LEU A 210 -19.10 18.49 12.43
CA LEU A 210 -19.95 17.98 11.35
C LEU A 210 -20.07 18.98 10.19
N SER A 211 -20.30 20.27 10.51
CA SER A 211 -20.35 21.33 9.51
C SER A 211 -19.05 21.43 8.71
N ARG A 212 -17.91 21.35 9.37
CA ARG A 212 -16.59 21.38 8.71
C ARG A 212 -16.36 20.17 7.82
N MET A 213 -16.87 18.99 8.18
CA MET A 213 -16.79 17.79 7.37
C MET A 213 -17.59 17.89 6.07
N MET A 214 -18.66 18.70 6.07
CA MET A 214 -19.57 18.88 4.93
C MET A 214 -19.15 20.01 3.98
N MET A 215 -18.17 20.82 4.34
CA MET A 215 -17.64 21.94 3.52
C MET A 215 -16.46 21.48 2.66
#